data_e355a60da5a9adf2862fb5dd13437b2b
#
_entry.id   e355a60da5a9adf2862fb5dd13437b2b
#
_cell.length_a   1.000
_cell.length_b   1.000
_cell.length_c   1.000
_cell.angle_alpha   90.00
_cell.angle_beta   90.00
_cell.angle_gamma   90.00
#
_symmetry.space_group_name_H-M   'P 1'
#
loop_
_entity.id
_entity.type
_entity.pdbx_description
1 polymer ?
#
loop_
_entity_poly.entity_id
_entity_poly.type
_entity_poly.pdbx_seq_one_letter_code
_entity_poly.pdbx_strand_id
1 'polypeptide(L)'
;MVDYTKSIKDKDIKTDNIEKFLKRKDELGLLFNSLNDMTQDLYKRINIAETFSNDLTHEIRNPLASLKGASELLDTTDEPEKRSKLLKIISHDVQRIERLITDYSQMLKDEAALSREKMKKIDVIPIVKSVIDDFNNDLLNSKKNIKIKFDAISDNKTKPNILGVESRVEQVLANLLDNSISFSPPNSEIKVLVKSEDKIVNLAVEDQGSGFKEKNIDQIFNRFYSNRPEKFGEHTGLGLNIVKNIIELHGGSINASNNTKGIGAKININFPEYSV
;
A
#
# COMPACT_ATOMS: atom_id res chain seq x y z
N MET A 1 22.30 -11.77 31.53
CA MET A 1 20.92 -12.02 31.06
C MET A 1 19.89 -11.18 31.83
N VAL A 2 19.84 -11.25 33.15
CA VAL A 2 18.90 -10.46 33.98
C VAL A 2 19.04 -8.96 33.74
N ASP A 3 20.26 -8.44 33.59
CA ASP A 3 20.49 -7.00 33.32
C ASP A 3 20.06 -6.58 31.90
N TYR A 4 20.12 -7.48 30.92
CA TYR A 4 19.64 -7.24 29.55
C TYR A 4 18.12 -7.12 29.50
N THR A 5 17.40 -8.04 30.17
CA THR A 5 15.95 -7.98 30.23
C THR A 5 15.46 -6.76 31.04
N LYS A 6 16.23 -6.26 31.99
CA LYS A 6 15.96 -5.02 32.70
C LYS A 6 16.20 -3.78 31.84
N SER A 7 17.32 -3.72 31.09
CA SER A 7 17.61 -2.58 30.21
C SER A 7 16.63 -2.46 29.03
N ILE A 8 16.09 -3.58 28.55
CA ILE A 8 14.97 -3.58 27.58
C ILE A 8 13.73 -2.92 28.17
N LYS A 9 13.42 -3.23 29.44
CA LYS A 9 12.25 -2.68 30.14
C LYS A 9 12.37 -1.17 30.39
N ASP A 10 13.57 -0.68 30.63
CA ASP A 10 13.86 0.71 31.01
C ASP A 10 14.21 1.61 29.80
N LYS A 11 14.13 1.11 28.55
CA LYS A 11 14.53 1.82 27.32
C LYS A 11 16.00 2.34 27.31
N ASP A 12 16.82 1.91 28.26
CA ASP A 12 18.21 2.39 28.44
C ASP A 12 19.20 1.28 28.00
N ILE A 13 19.29 1.08 26.70
CA ILE A 13 20.16 0.05 26.11
C ILE A 13 21.59 0.60 26.10
N LYS A 14 22.38 0.31 27.13
CA LYS A 14 23.84 0.52 27.08
C LYS A 14 24.46 -0.49 26.12
N THR A 15 24.81 -0.02 24.94
CA THR A 15 25.24 -0.78 23.75
C THR A 15 26.51 -1.62 23.98
N ASP A 16 27.41 -1.21 24.88
CA ASP A 16 28.75 -1.81 25.03
C ASP A 16 28.75 -3.28 25.55
N ASN A 17 27.79 -3.68 26.33
CA ASN A 17 27.71 -5.06 26.83
C ASN A 17 27.05 -6.03 25.86
N ILE A 18 26.19 -5.52 24.98
CA ILE A 18 25.40 -6.33 24.02
C ILE A 18 26.30 -6.89 22.93
N GLU A 19 27.22 -6.09 22.40
CA GLU A 19 28.13 -6.52 21.33
C GLU A 19 29.01 -7.71 21.73
N LYS A 20 29.38 -7.84 23.00
CA LYS A 20 30.18 -8.98 23.49
C LYS A 20 29.38 -10.29 23.44
N PHE A 21 28.07 -10.25 23.68
CA PHE A 21 27.21 -11.44 23.62
C PHE A 21 26.81 -11.80 22.19
N LEU A 22 26.60 -10.81 21.32
CA LEU A 22 26.31 -11.02 19.90
C LEU A 22 27.47 -11.67 19.13
N LYS A 23 28.74 -11.47 19.58
CA LYS A 23 29.94 -12.06 18.96
C LYS A 23 30.27 -13.48 19.45
N ARG A 24 29.50 -14.05 20.40
CA ARG A 24 29.70 -15.43 20.87
C ARG A 24 29.25 -16.44 19.83
N LYS A 25 30.02 -17.51 19.70
CA LYS A 25 29.76 -18.61 18.74
C LYS A 25 29.24 -19.89 19.42
N ASP A 26 28.91 -19.82 20.69
CA ASP A 26 28.35 -20.92 21.49
C ASP A 26 26.82 -20.87 21.57
N GLU A 27 26.22 -21.83 22.23
CA GLU A 27 24.76 -21.96 22.41
C GLU A 27 24.15 -20.72 23.08
N LEU A 28 24.91 -20.07 23.97
CA LEU A 28 24.47 -18.82 24.62
C LEU A 28 24.46 -17.65 23.64
N GLY A 29 25.42 -17.60 22.71
CA GLY A 29 25.44 -16.62 21.63
C GLY A 29 24.25 -16.78 20.69
N LEU A 30 23.91 -18.02 20.35
CA LEU A 30 22.78 -18.34 19.49
C LEU A 30 21.45 -17.96 20.14
N LEU A 31 21.29 -18.27 21.42
CA LEU A 31 20.11 -17.86 22.20
C LEU A 31 20.00 -16.34 22.30
N PHE A 32 21.14 -15.64 22.52
CA PHE A 32 21.16 -14.19 22.66
C PHE A 32 20.81 -13.49 21.34
N ASN A 33 21.35 -13.97 20.22
CA ASN A 33 21.00 -13.44 18.88
C ASN A 33 19.50 -13.64 18.61
N SER A 34 18.95 -14.84 18.85
CA SER A 34 17.51 -15.09 18.66
C SER A 34 16.63 -14.19 19.54
N LEU A 35 17.04 -13.91 20.77
CA LEU A 35 16.32 -13.04 21.69
C LEU A 35 16.41 -11.57 21.25
N ASN A 36 17.58 -11.15 20.76
CA ASN A 36 17.79 -9.82 20.21
C ASN A 36 16.95 -9.59 18.94
N ASP A 37 16.94 -10.54 18.02
CA ASP A 37 16.14 -10.49 16.79
C ASP A 37 14.65 -10.40 17.12
N MET A 38 14.18 -11.24 18.05
CA MET A 38 12.79 -11.21 18.51
C MET A 38 12.42 -9.87 19.17
N THR A 39 13.36 -9.29 19.94
CA THR A 39 13.16 -8.00 20.59
C THR A 39 13.12 -6.86 19.58
N GLN A 40 14.02 -6.85 18.61
CA GLN A 40 14.03 -5.87 17.53
C GLN A 40 12.74 -5.95 16.68
N ASP A 41 12.28 -7.16 16.39
CA ASP A 41 11.03 -7.37 15.65
C ASP A 41 9.82 -6.84 16.44
N LEU A 42 9.81 -7.08 17.76
CA LEU A 42 8.76 -6.54 18.65
C LEU A 42 8.77 -5.00 18.69
N TYR A 43 9.94 -4.37 18.84
CA TYR A 43 10.04 -2.91 18.81
C TYR A 43 9.62 -2.34 17.46
N LYS A 44 10.00 -2.98 16.36
CA LYS A 44 9.56 -2.58 15.02
C LYS A 44 8.03 -2.61 14.90
N ARG A 45 7.40 -3.66 15.40
CA ARG A 45 5.93 -3.79 15.42
C ARG A 45 5.25 -2.74 16.31
N ILE A 46 5.81 -2.46 17.49
CA ILE A 46 5.28 -1.41 18.39
C ILE A 46 5.39 -0.04 17.71
N ASN A 47 6.53 0.31 17.15
CA ASN A 47 6.72 1.59 16.46
C ASN A 47 5.78 1.75 15.26
N ILE A 48 5.57 0.68 14.50
CA ILE A 48 4.60 0.66 13.39
C ILE A 48 3.19 0.93 13.94
N ALA A 49 2.78 0.26 15.02
CA ALA A 49 1.47 0.42 15.62
C ALA A 49 1.26 1.83 16.21
N GLU A 50 2.28 2.39 16.88
CA GLU A 50 2.23 3.76 17.44
C GLU A 50 2.13 4.82 16.32
N THR A 51 2.98 4.74 15.31
CA THR A 51 2.95 5.65 14.16
C THR A 51 1.58 5.60 13.49
N PHE A 52 1.08 4.39 13.30
CA PHE A 52 -0.19 4.13 12.68
C PHE A 52 -1.38 4.67 13.48
N SER A 53 -1.38 4.50 14.81
CA SER A 53 -2.40 5.07 15.70
C SER A 53 -2.42 6.61 15.65
N ASN A 54 -1.24 7.22 15.56
CA ASN A 54 -1.12 8.66 15.43
C ASN A 54 -1.66 9.16 14.08
N ASP A 55 -1.29 8.51 12.98
CA ASP A 55 -1.74 8.85 11.64
C ASP A 55 -3.27 8.75 11.53
N LEU A 56 -3.86 7.64 12.03
CA LEU A 56 -5.31 7.46 12.06
C LEU A 56 -6.02 8.54 12.89
N THR A 57 -5.46 8.88 14.05
CA THR A 57 -6.02 9.91 14.92
C THR A 57 -6.08 11.27 14.21
N HIS A 58 -5.03 11.60 13.44
CA HIS A 58 -5.00 12.83 12.64
C HIS A 58 -6.02 12.80 11.52
N GLU A 59 -6.14 11.69 10.79
CA GLU A 59 -7.06 11.55 9.66
C GLU A 59 -8.54 11.51 10.08
N ILE A 60 -8.86 11.01 11.28
CA ILE A 60 -10.21 11.07 11.84
C ILE A 60 -10.53 12.45 12.42
N ARG A 61 -9.55 13.15 13.01
CA ARG A 61 -9.78 14.48 13.60
C ARG A 61 -10.26 15.51 12.58
N ASN A 62 -9.73 15.45 11.35
CA ASN A 62 -10.07 16.40 10.29
C ASN A 62 -11.57 16.35 9.91
N PRO A 63 -12.16 15.21 9.51
CA PRO A 63 -13.58 15.13 9.22
C PRO A 63 -14.44 15.38 10.45
N LEU A 64 -14.02 15.01 11.67
CA LEU A 64 -14.74 15.34 12.90
C LEU A 64 -14.82 16.85 13.14
N ALA A 65 -13.74 17.60 12.88
CA ALA A 65 -13.76 19.05 12.99
C ALA A 65 -14.70 19.68 11.93
N SER A 66 -14.70 19.17 10.71
CA SER A 66 -15.61 19.60 9.64
C SER A 66 -17.07 19.29 9.99
N LEU A 67 -17.38 18.07 10.48
CA LEU A 67 -18.69 17.68 10.97
C LEU A 67 -19.20 18.62 12.07
N LYS A 68 -18.34 18.91 13.06
CA LYS A 68 -18.70 19.83 14.14
C LYS A 68 -19.03 21.22 13.62
N GLY A 69 -18.18 21.80 12.76
CA GLY A 69 -18.44 23.11 12.15
C GLY A 69 -19.70 23.13 11.29
N ALA A 70 -19.95 22.09 10.50
CA ALA A 70 -21.16 21.96 9.70
C ALA A 70 -22.42 21.85 10.57
N SER A 71 -22.36 21.12 11.68
CA SER A 71 -23.45 20.99 12.65
C SER A 71 -23.78 22.33 13.34
N GLU A 72 -22.76 23.06 13.81
CA GLU A 72 -22.94 24.38 14.44
C GLU A 72 -23.56 25.41 13.47
N LEU A 73 -23.16 25.36 12.20
CA LEU A 73 -23.74 26.22 11.16
C LEU A 73 -25.16 25.81 10.79
N LEU A 74 -25.52 24.52 10.89
CA LEU A 74 -26.83 24.01 10.58
C LEU A 74 -27.87 24.53 11.57
N ASP A 75 -27.48 24.70 12.85
CA ASP A 75 -28.34 25.23 13.91
C ASP A 75 -28.64 26.73 13.74
N THR A 76 -27.78 27.46 13.05
CA THR A 76 -27.90 28.92 12.90
C THR A 76 -28.37 29.35 11.50
N THR A 77 -28.55 28.41 10.57
CA THR A 77 -28.90 28.70 9.17
C THR A 77 -30.32 28.30 8.84
N ASP A 78 -31.15 29.23 8.43
CA ASP A 78 -32.53 28.98 7.97
C ASP A 78 -32.65 28.83 6.44
N GLU A 79 -31.61 29.15 5.67
CA GLU A 79 -31.61 29.09 4.21
C GLU A 79 -31.61 27.64 3.70
N PRO A 80 -32.65 27.19 2.95
CA PRO A 80 -32.76 25.77 2.52
C PRO A 80 -31.57 25.28 1.69
N GLU A 81 -31.00 26.13 0.82
CA GLU A 81 -29.86 25.73 0.00
C GLU A 81 -28.56 25.55 0.83
N LYS A 82 -28.32 26.41 1.81
CA LYS A 82 -27.19 26.27 2.72
C LYS A 82 -27.33 25.04 3.58
N ARG A 83 -28.53 24.80 4.14
CA ARG A 83 -28.81 23.58 4.91
C ARG A 83 -28.55 22.32 4.09
N SER A 84 -29.01 22.28 2.83
CA SER A 84 -28.76 21.14 1.93
C SER A 84 -27.25 20.90 1.70
N LYS A 85 -26.48 21.96 1.52
CA LYS A 85 -25.00 21.86 1.37
C LYS A 85 -24.32 21.35 2.65
N LEU A 86 -24.72 21.83 3.82
CA LEU A 86 -24.18 21.40 5.10
C LEU A 86 -24.50 19.92 5.38
N LEU A 87 -25.71 19.47 5.09
CA LEU A 87 -26.09 18.05 5.20
C LEU A 87 -25.27 17.15 4.27
N LYS A 88 -24.95 17.62 3.06
CA LYS A 88 -24.06 16.88 2.14
C LYS A 88 -22.63 16.77 2.70
N ILE A 89 -22.10 17.84 3.30
CA ILE A 89 -20.77 17.82 3.94
C ILE A 89 -20.79 16.79 5.09
N ILE A 90 -21.81 16.83 5.96
CA ILE A 90 -21.96 15.89 7.06
C ILE A 90 -22.00 14.44 6.56
N SER A 91 -22.86 14.15 5.57
CA SER A 91 -22.97 12.81 4.99
C SER A 91 -21.65 12.33 4.37
N HIS A 92 -20.96 13.21 3.67
CA HIS A 92 -19.66 12.91 3.06
C HIS A 92 -18.58 12.59 4.11
N ASP A 93 -18.50 13.39 5.18
CA ASP A 93 -17.49 13.21 6.22
C ASP A 93 -17.75 11.95 7.06
N VAL A 94 -19.03 11.60 7.32
CA VAL A 94 -19.40 10.32 7.94
C VAL A 94 -18.95 9.16 7.08
N GLN A 95 -19.26 9.15 5.78
CA GLN A 95 -18.81 8.10 4.86
C GLN A 95 -17.30 7.99 4.76
N ARG A 96 -16.59 9.12 4.87
CA ARG A 96 -15.12 9.14 4.91
C ARG A 96 -14.58 8.44 6.15
N ILE A 97 -15.16 8.73 7.33
CA ILE A 97 -14.77 8.07 8.59
C ILE A 97 -15.03 6.57 8.53
N GLU A 98 -16.20 6.15 8.04
CA GLU A 98 -16.54 4.73 7.88
C GLU A 98 -15.52 4.00 7.00
N ARG A 99 -15.14 4.61 5.87
CA ARG A 99 -14.11 4.04 4.98
C ARG A 99 -12.75 3.97 5.67
N LEU A 100 -12.31 5.05 6.34
CA LEU A 100 -11.05 5.05 7.08
C LEU A 100 -10.99 3.90 8.09
N ILE A 101 -12.06 3.66 8.85
CA ILE A 101 -12.14 2.57 9.83
C ILE A 101 -12.11 1.20 9.14
N THR A 102 -12.84 1.05 8.04
CA THR A 102 -12.91 -0.21 7.29
C THR A 102 -11.56 -0.58 6.68
N ASP A 103 -10.94 0.36 5.96
CA ASP A 103 -9.66 0.15 5.31
C ASP A 103 -8.54 -0.07 6.34
N TYR A 104 -8.62 0.63 7.48
CA TYR A 104 -7.75 0.42 8.62
C TYR A 104 -7.86 -1.01 9.18
N SER A 105 -9.09 -1.46 9.44
CA SER A 105 -9.34 -2.80 9.96
C SER A 105 -8.85 -3.88 8.99
N GLN A 106 -9.05 -3.66 7.68
CA GLN A 106 -8.58 -4.57 6.65
C GLN A 106 -7.05 -4.61 6.58
N MET A 107 -6.39 -3.46 6.64
CA MET A 107 -4.93 -3.38 6.62
C MET A 107 -4.30 -4.13 7.82
N LEU A 108 -4.86 -4.00 9.03
CA LEU A 108 -4.40 -4.75 10.20
C LEU A 108 -4.56 -6.26 10.04
N LYS A 109 -5.69 -6.70 9.47
CA LYS A 109 -5.92 -8.12 9.18
C LYS A 109 -4.91 -8.63 8.15
N ASP A 110 -4.65 -7.85 7.12
CA ASP A 110 -3.70 -8.19 6.06
C ASP A 110 -2.28 -8.30 6.59
N GLU A 111 -1.84 -7.36 7.43
CA GLU A 111 -0.53 -7.39 8.06
C GLU A 111 -0.36 -8.60 9.00
N ALA A 112 -1.40 -8.93 9.77
CA ALA A 112 -1.41 -10.12 10.62
C ALA A 112 -1.43 -11.43 9.80
N ALA A 113 -2.10 -11.46 8.66
CA ALA A 113 -2.14 -12.61 7.76
C ALA A 113 -0.80 -12.79 7.04
N LEU A 114 -0.20 -11.72 6.52
CA LEU A 114 1.10 -11.74 5.84
C LEU A 114 2.20 -12.39 6.69
N SER A 115 2.18 -12.16 8.01
CA SER A 115 3.16 -12.78 8.93
C SER A 115 2.99 -14.30 9.09
N ARG A 116 1.87 -14.89 8.65
CA ARG A 116 1.50 -16.31 8.79
C ARG A 116 1.44 -17.04 7.46
N GLU A 117 1.28 -16.32 6.35
CA GLU A 117 1.18 -16.89 5.02
C GLU A 117 2.53 -17.45 4.56
N LYS A 118 2.51 -18.68 4.04
CA LYS A 118 3.73 -19.31 3.52
C LYS A 118 3.93 -18.90 2.07
N MET A 119 5.06 -18.29 1.80
CA MET A 119 5.47 -17.99 0.43
C MET A 119 5.69 -19.28 -0.35
N LYS A 120 5.23 -19.31 -1.59
CA LYS A 120 5.34 -20.43 -2.53
C LYS A 120 5.88 -19.90 -3.86
N LYS A 121 6.40 -20.81 -4.68
CA LYS A 121 6.71 -20.51 -6.07
C LYS A 121 5.39 -20.24 -6.81
N ILE A 122 5.22 -19.06 -7.37
CA ILE A 122 4.05 -18.64 -8.15
C ILE A 122 4.46 -18.09 -9.50
N ASP A 123 3.67 -18.36 -10.54
CA ASP A 123 3.79 -17.79 -11.87
C ASP A 123 2.96 -16.49 -11.91
N VAL A 124 3.60 -15.35 -12.19
CA VAL A 124 2.95 -14.02 -12.13
C VAL A 124 1.97 -13.83 -13.30
N ILE A 125 2.19 -14.43 -14.46
CA ILE A 125 1.37 -14.20 -15.66
C ILE A 125 -0.09 -14.63 -15.49
N PRO A 126 -0.41 -15.86 -15.01
CA PRO A 126 -1.80 -16.25 -14.79
C PRO A 126 -2.54 -15.35 -13.80
N ILE A 127 -1.86 -14.92 -12.72
CA ILE A 127 -2.41 -14.03 -11.71
C ILE A 127 -2.79 -12.68 -12.35
N VAL A 128 -1.84 -12.08 -13.08
CA VAL A 128 -2.07 -10.79 -13.73
C VAL A 128 -3.22 -10.88 -14.74
N LYS A 129 -3.29 -11.96 -15.53
CA LYS A 129 -4.40 -12.15 -16.48
C LYS A 129 -5.75 -12.26 -15.80
N SER A 130 -5.85 -13.06 -14.73
CA SER A 130 -7.10 -13.24 -13.98
C SER A 130 -7.63 -11.91 -13.46
N VAL A 131 -6.78 -11.11 -12.79
CA VAL A 131 -7.18 -9.81 -12.27
C VAL A 131 -7.59 -8.83 -13.40
N ILE A 132 -6.86 -8.82 -14.51
CA ILE A 132 -7.20 -7.95 -15.65
C ILE A 132 -8.53 -8.34 -16.28
N ASP A 133 -8.80 -9.64 -16.41
CA ASP A 133 -10.08 -10.12 -16.96
C ASP A 133 -11.24 -9.73 -16.06
N ASP A 134 -11.10 -9.83 -14.74
CA ASP A 134 -12.11 -9.38 -13.78
C ASP A 134 -12.39 -7.87 -13.91
N PHE A 135 -11.32 -7.06 -13.93
CA PHE A 135 -11.46 -5.61 -14.09
C PHE A 135 -12.05 -5.21 -15.46
N ASN A 136 -11.66 -5.88 -16.55
CA ASN A 136 -12.24 -5.60 -17.86
C ASN A 136 -13.73 -5.95 -17.91
N ASN A 137 -14.17 -7.03 -17.25
CA ASN A 137 -15.59 -7.39 -17.14
C ASN A 137 -16.38 -6.33 -16.37
N ASP A 138 -15.86 -5.82 -15.25
CA ASP A 138 -16.49 -4.74 -14.49
C ASP A 138 -16.54 -3.44 -15.28
N LEU A 139 -15.51 -3.14 -16.07
CA LEU A 139 -15.42 -1.95 -16.91
C LEU A 139 -16.40 -1.98 -18.10
N LEU A 140 -16.87 -3.15 -18.54
CA LEU A 140 -17.89 -3.24 -19.62
C LEU A 140 -19.17 -2.46 -19.28
N ASN A 141 -19.53 -2.38 -17.99
CA ASN A 141 -20.68 -1.65 -17.50
C ASN A 141 -20.36 -0.21 -17.05
N SER A 142 -19.08 0.20 -17.14
CA SER A 142 -18.59 1.50 -16.71
C SER A 142 -18.84 2.58 -17.77
N LYS A 143 -19.27 3.77 -17.34
CA LYS A 143 -19.42 4.96 -18.20
C LYS A 143 -18.09 5.49 -18.75
N LYS A 144 -16.95 5.09 -18.17
CA LYS A 144 -15.62 5.62 -18.54
C LYS A 144 -15.04 5.00 -19.81
N ASN A 145 -15.51 3.80 -20.23
CA ASN A 145 -14.99 3.07 -21.41
C ASN A 145 -13.44 2.98 -21.42
N ILE A 146 -12.84 2.59 -20.30
CA ILE A 146 -11.41 2.36 -20.17
C ILE A 146 -11.09 0.92 -20.56
N LYS A 147 -9.96 0.69 -21.22
CA LYS A 147 -9.49 -0.65 -21.60
C LYS A 147 -8.15 -0.94 -20.93
N ILE A 148 -8.02 -2.14 -20.37
CA ILE A 148 -6.76 -2.62 -19.80
C ILE A 148 -6.13 -3.59 -20.79
N LYS A 149 -4.93 -3.28 -21.26
CA LYS A 149 -4.13 -4.15 -22.12
C LYS A 149 -3.03 -4.82 -21.33
N PHE A 150 -2.79 -6.07 -21.64
CA PHE A 150 -1.75 -6.88 -21.04
C PHE A 150 -0.73 -7.33 -22.09
N ASP A 151 0.54 -7.05 -21.83
CA ASP A 151 1.66 -7.53 -22.59
C ASP A 151 2.62 -8.31 -21.69
N ALA A 152 3.10 -9.46 -22.16
CA ALA A 152 4.11 -10.24 -21.45
C ALA A 152 5.32 -10.43 -22.37
N ILE A 153 6.48 -10.00 -21.90
CA ILE A 153 7.77 -10.17 -22.57
C ILE A 153 8.58 -11.13 -21.70
N SER A 154 8.69 -12.36 -22.15
CA SER A 154 9.55 -13.38 -21.54
C SER A 154 10.47 -13.91 -22.64
N ASP A 155 11.77 -13.92 -22.38
CA ASP A 155 12.68 -14.71 -23.16
C ASP A 155 12.22 -16.17 -23.06
N ASN A 156 11.86 -16.78 -24.18
CA ASN A 156 11.09 -18.03 -24.35
C ASN A 156 11.54 -19.26 -23.52
N LYS A 157 12.38 -19.12 -22.51
CA LYS A 157 12.93 -20.21 -21.70
C LYS A 157 12.55 -20.22 -20.21
N THR A 158 12.10 -19.11 -19.64
CA THR A 158 11.79 -19.06 -18.21
C THR A 158 10.43 -18.40 -17.97
N LYS A 159 9.57 -19.09 -17.20
CA LYS A 159 8.33 -18.46 -16.69
C LYS A 159 8.70 -17.44 -15.61
N PRO A 160 8.06 -16.27 -15.56
CA PRO A 160 8.30 -15.26 -14.53
C PRO A 160 7.77 -15.73 -13.15
N ASN A 161 8.56 -16.62 -12.53
CA ASN A 161 8.21 -17.16 -11.22
C ASN A 161 8.84 -16.30 -10.13
N ILE A 162 8.09 -16.07 -9.08
CA ILE A 162 8.56 -15.42 -7.85
C ILE A 162 8.28 -16.30 -6.64
N LEU A 163 8.95 -16.05 -5.53
CA LEU A 163 8.58 -16.60 -4.24
C LEU A 163 7.57 -15.65 -3.60
N GLY A 164 6.31 -16.07 -3.43
CA GLY A 164 5.29 -15.15 -2.96
C GLY A 164 3.97 -15.81 -2.57
N VAL A 165 2.99 -14.97 -2.28
CA VAL A 165 1.61 -15.33 -1.97
C VAL A 165 0.71 -14.79 -3.07
N GLU A 166 -0.01 -15.66 -3.75
CA GLU A 166 -0.84 -15.35 -4.92
C GLU A 166 -1.86 -14.24 -4.64
N SER A 167 -2.67 -14.38 -3.58
CA SER A 167 -3.67 -13.40 -3.20
C SER A 167 -3.08 -12.00 -2.91
N ARG A 168 -1.81 -11.94 -2.52
CA ARG A 168 -1.13 -10.65 -2.26
C ARG A 168 -0.67 -9.98 -3.55
N VAL A 169 -0.23 -10.76 -4.53
CA VAL A 169 0.08 -10.25 -5.87
C VAL A 169 -1.19 -9.77 -6.57
N GLU A 170 -2.31 -10.49 -6.42
CA GLU A 170 -3.63 -10.04 -6.86
C GLU A 170 -4.02 -8.70 -6.22
N GLN A 171 -3.88 -8.57 -4.91
CA GLN A 171 -4.16 -7.34 -4.16
C GLN A 171 -3.30 -6.16 -4.62
N VAL A 172 -2.00 -6.40 -4.88
CA VAL A 172 -1.09 -5.39 -5.45
C VAL A 172 -1.64 -4.88 -6.79
N LEU A 173 -1.95 -5.79 -7.70
CA LEU A 173 -2.42 -5.40 -9.03
C LEU A 173 -3.79 -4.70 -8.96
N ALA A 174 -4.72 -5.20 -8.15
CA ALA A 174 -6.03 -4.58 -7.94
C ALA A 174 -5.90 -3.13 -7.46
N ASN A 175 -5.08 -2.87 -6.43
CA ASN A 175 -4.83 -1.51 -5.94
C ASN A 175 -4.22 -0.59 -7.01
N LEU A 176 -3.32 -1.11 -7.85
CA LEU A 176 -2.73 -0.31 -8.94
C LEU A 176 -3.75 -0.01 -10.05
N LEU A 177 -4.56 -0.99 -10.43
CA LEU A 177 -5.59 -0.81 -11.45
C LEU A 177 -6.69 0.14 -10.98
N ASP A 178 -7.18 0.02 -9.74
CA ASP A 178 -8.14 0.96 -9.16
C ASP A 178 -7.63 2.41 -9.19
N ASN A 179 -6.37 2.61 -8.83
CA ASN A 179 -5.75 3.92 -8.93
C ASN A 179 -5.68 4.40 -10.38
N SER A 180 -5.18 3.58 -11.29
CA SER A 180 -5.04 3.92 -12.72
C SER A 180 -6.40 4.26 -13.36
N ILE A 181 -7.45 3.48 -13.08
CA ILE A 181 -8.81 3.72 -13.57
C ILE A 181 -9.36 5.02 -13.00
N SER A 182 -9.12 5.28 -11.73
CA SER A 182 -9.62 6.47 -11.06
C SER A 182 -9.03 7.77 -11.63
N PHE A 183 -7.73 7.79 -11.95
CA PHE A 183 -7.02 8.95 -12.48
C PHE A 183 -7.12 9.09 -14.00
N SER A 184 -7.47 8.04 -14.71
CA SER A 184 -7.55 8.04 -16.17
C SER A 184 -8.81 8.74 -16.68
N PRO A 185 -8.70 9.50 -17.79
CA PRO A 185 -9.86 10.09 -18.46
C PRO A 185 -10.71 9.00 -19.15
N PRO A 186 -11.96 9.30 -19.50
CA PRO A 186 -12.78 8.41 -20.34
C PRO A 186 -12.11 8.08 -21.66
N ASN A 187 -12.37 6.86 -22.19
CA ASN A 187 -11.80 6.33 -23.45
C ASN A 187 -10.28 6.22 -23.44
N SER A 188 -9.66 6.06 -22.29
CA SER A 188 -8.22 5.86 -22.14
C SER A 188 -7.84 4.37 -22.11
N GLU A 189 -6.53 4.12 -22.17
CA GLU A 189 -5.96 2.79 -22.10
C GLU A 189 -4.98 2.70 -20.93
N ILE A 190 -5.10 1.63 -20.14
CA ILE A 190 -4.14 1.25 -19.10
C ILE A 190 -3.33 0.09 -19.63
N LYS A 191 -2.00 0.16 -19.51
CA LYS A 191 -1.09 -0.91 -19.94
C LYS A 191 -0.49 -1.61 -18.75
N VAL A 192 -0.58 -2.92 -18.74
CA VAL A 192 0.09 -3.79 -17.78
C VAL A 192 1.14 -4.61 -18.52
N LEU A 193 2.38 -4.52 -18.09
CA LEU A 193 3.51 -5.22 -18.70
C LEU A 193 4.18 -6.12 -17.65
N VAL A 194 4.39 -7.38 -17.99
CA VAL A 194 5.25 -8.28 -17.22
C VAL A 194 6.48 -8.61 -18.06
N LYS A 195 7.67 -8.35 -17.52
CA LYS A 195 8.94 -8.68 -18.16
C LYS A 195 9.82 -9.46 -17.18
N SER A 196 10.43 -10.56 -17.64
CA SER A 196 11.47 -11.27 -16.89
C SER A 196 12.81 -11.10 -17.58
N GLU A 197 13.77 -10.52 -16.89
CA GLU A 197 15.14 -10.25 -17.36
C GLU A 197 16.09 -10.16 -16.17
N ASP A 198 17.31 -10.63 -16.32
CA ASP A 198 18.39 -10.52 -15.31
C ASP A 198 18.01 -10.97 -13.89
N LYS A 199 17.27 -12.08 -13.78
CA LYS A 199 16.76 -12.62 -12.50
C LYS A 199 15.80 -11.67 -11.76
N ILE A 200 15.15 -10.80 -12.50
CA ILE A 200 14.13 -9.88 -12.00
C ILE A 200 12.85 -10.07 -12.80
N VAL A 201 11.74 -10.21 -12.11
CA VAL A 201 10.40 -10.13 -12.70
C VAL A 201 9.89 -8.72 -12.49
N ASN A 202 9.81 -7.95 -13.57
CA ASN A 202 9.27 -6.60 -13.57
C ASN A 202 7.78 -6.64 -13.92
N LEU A 203 6.95 -6.01 -13.09
CA LEU A 203 5.55 -5.72 -13.33
C LEU A 203 5.36 -4.20 -13.42
N ALA A 204 4.93 -3.71 -14.57
CA ALA A 204 4.68 -2.29 -14.79
C ALA A 204 3.22 -2.03 -15.09
N VAL A 205 2.65 -0.96 -14.50
CA VAL A 205 1.32 -0.44 -14.78
C VAL A 205 1.47 1.00 -15.25
N GLU A 206 0.97 1.30 -16.45
CA GLU A 206 1.01 2.62 -17.07
C GLU A 206 -0.41 3.10 -17.36
N ASP A 207 -0.74 4.32 -16.92
CA ASP A 207 -2.01 4.97 -17.20
C ASP A 207 -1.87 6.21 -18.09
N GLN A 208 -3.01 6.79 -18.46
CA GLN A 208 -3.10 8.03 -19.23
C GLN A 208 -3.72 9.17 -18.41
N GLY A 209 -3.56 9.12 -17.08
CA GLY A 209 -4.01 10.13 -16.16
C GLY A 209 -3.16 11.41 -16.19
N SER A 210 -3.34 12.26 -15.19
CA SER A 210 -2.60 13.53 -15.08
C SER A 210 -1.11 13.37 -14.74
N GLY A 211 -0.68 12.16 -14.38
CA GLY A 211 0.65 11.90 -13.84
C GLY A 211 0.81 12.43 -12.41
N PHE A 212 2.03 12.33 -11.90
CA PHE A 212 2.40 12.83 -10.57
C PHE A 212 2.87 14.29 -10.67
N LYS A 213 2.37 15.14 -9.76
CA LYS A 213 2.73 16.57 -9.67
C LYS A 213 3.75 16.84 -8.58
N GLU A 214 4.04 15.88 -7.74
CA GLU A 214 4.90 15.94 -6.59
C GLU A 214 6.37 16.11 -7.02
N LYS A 215 7.10 16.99 -6.32
CA LYS A 215 8.55 17.12 -6.50
C LYS A 215 9.29 15.86 -6.02
N ASN A 216 8.79 15.25 -4.95
CA ASN A 216 9.27 13.97 -4.45
C ASN A 216 8.16 12.93 -4.64
N ILE A 217 8.29 12.11 -5.67
CA ILE A 217 7.29 11.10 -6.04
C ILE A 217 7.16 10.01 -4.97
N ASP A 218 8.20 9.73 -4.19
CA ASP A 218 8.16 8.70 -3.14
C ASP A 218 7.11 8.97 -2.07
N GLN A 219 6.67 10.21 -1.90
CA GLN A 219 5.61 10.57 -0.98
C GLN A 219 4.25 9.90 -1.28
N ILE A 220 4.01 9.51 -2.53
CA ILE A 220 2.75 8.82 -2.90
C ILE A 220 2.58 7.47 -2.19
N PHE A 221 3.66 6.87 -1.73
CA PHE A 221 3.65 5.61 -0.97
C PHE A 221 3.46 5.82 0.53
N ASN A 222 3.42 7.06 1.01
CA ASN A 222 3.12 7.34 2.40
C ASN A 222 1.65 7.03 2.71
N ARG A 223 1.37 6.65 3.94
CA ARG A 223 0.01 6.38 4.41
C ARG A 223 -0.83 7.65 4.30
N PHE A 224 -2.12 7.47 3.96
CA PHE A 224 -3.11 8.54 3.85
C PHE A 224 -2.74 9.66 2.86
N TYR A 225 -1.72 9.44 2.04
CA TYR A 225 -1.36 10.39 1.00
C TYR A 225 -2.41 10.36 -0.13
N SER A 226 -3.04 11.50 -0.39
CA SER A 226 -4.00 11.65 -1.49
C SER A 226 -3.88 13.07 -2.07
N ASN A 227 -3.69 13.15 -3.38
CA ASN A 227 -3.66 14.43 -4.11
C ASN A 227 -4.86 14.53 -5.07
N ARG A 228 -6.09 14.44 -4.52
CA ARG A 228 -7.35 14.48 -5.28
C ARG A 228 -8.27 15.58 -4.76
N PRO A 229 -8.08 16.85 -5.18
CA PRO A 229 -8.88 17.97 -4.67
C PRO A 229 -10.38 17.85 -4.99
N GLU A 230 -10.76 17.25 -6.13
CA GLU A 230 -12.16 17.14 -6.57
C GLU A 230 -12.90 15.94 -5.97
N LYS A 231 -12.17 14.95 -5.45
CA LYS A 231 -12.69 13.71 -4.88
C LYS A 231 -12.08 13.41 -3.51
N PHE A 232 -11.81 14.46 -2.78
CA PHE A 232 -11.26 14.35 -1.43
C PHE A 232 -12.21 13.54 -0.57
N GLY A 233 -11.76 12.38 -0.07
CA GLY A 233 -12.53 11.47 0.77
C GLY A 233 -13.13 10.24 0.07
N GLU A 234 -13.09 10.12 -1.26
CA GLU A 234 -13.51 8.88 -1.94
C GLU A 234 -12.47 7.74 -1.81
N HIS A 235 -11.21 8.06 -1.55
CA HIS A 235 -10.13 7.09 -1.34
C HIS A 235 -9.33 7.47 -0.09
N THR A 236 -8.92 6.47 0.67
CA THR A 236 -8.26 6.66 1.97
C THR A 236 -6.77 6.99 1.87
N GLY A 237 -6.15 6.83 0.69
CA GLY A 237 -4.71 7.01 0.52
C GLY A 237 -3.86 5.88 1.10
N LEU A 238 -4.46 4.73 1.39
CA LEU A 238 -3.77 3.55 1.91
C LEU A 238 -3.31 2.58 0.81
N GLY A 239 -3.97 2.58 -0.36
CA GLY A 239 -3.74 1.58 -1.41
C GLY A 239 -2.28 1.45 -1.86
N LEU A 240 -1.60 2.56 -2.18
CA LEU A 240 -0.19 2.52 -2.60
C LEU A 240 0.77 2.18 -1.45
N ASN A 241 0.43 2.52 -0.21
CA ASN A 241 1.20 2.09 0.95
C ASN A 241 1.09 0.57 1.17
N ILE A 242 -0.12 0.00 1.02
CA ILE A 242 -0.34 -1.45 1.07
C ILE A 242 0.48 -2.15 -0.02
N VAL A 243 0.44 -1.62 -1.26
CA VAL A 243 1.26 -2.15 -2.37
C VAL A 243 2.73 -2.18 -1.99
N LYS A 244 3.29 -1.07 -1.52
CA LYS A 244 4.70 -0.98 -1.11
C LYS A 244 5.06 -2.03 -0.04
N ASN A 245 4.24 -2.14 1.01
CA ASN A 245 4.48 -3.09 2.10
C ASN A 245 4.47 -4.55 1.59
N ILE A 246 3.52 -4.91 0.73
CA ILE A 246 3.47 -6.25 0.13
C ILE A 246 4.72 -6.52 -0.70
N ILE A 247 5.13 -5.57 -1.54
CA ILE A 247 6.31 -5.73 -2.39
C ILE A 247 7.59 -5.90 -1.56
N GLU A 248 7.79 -5.07 -0.54
CA GLU A 248 8.94 -5.16 0.36
C GLU A 248 8.98 -6.50 1.10
N LEU A 249 7.85 -7.04 1.54
CA LEU A 249 7.74 -8.37 2.16
C LEU A 249 8.09 -9.50 1.18
N HIS A 250 7.88 -9.32 -0.12
CA HIS A 250 8.30 -10.24 -1.18
C HIS A 250 9.75 -10.03 -1.61
N GLY A 251 10.53 -9.20 -0.90
CA GLY A 251 11.92 -8.88 -1.24
C GLY A 251 12.07 -8.04 -2.52
N GLY A 252 10.99 -7.45 -2.99
CA GLY A 252 10.94 -6.62 -4.18
C GLY A 252 11.16 -5.13 -3.92
N SER A 253 11.10 -4.35 -4.98
CA SER A 253 11.14 -2.88 -4.93
C SER A 253 10.07 -2.27 -5.82
N ILE A 254 9.60 -1.08 -5.47
CA ILE A 254 8.60 -0.32 -6.21
C ILE A 254 9.11 1.08 -6.52
N ASN A 255 8.86 1.55 -7.74
CA ASN A 255 9.19 2.89 -8.19
C ASN A 255 8.03 3.49 -8.97
N ALA A 256 7.83 4.80 -8.83
CA ALA A 256 6.85 5.55 -9.61
C ALA A 256 7.53 6.63 -10.44
N SER A 257 7.00 6.90 -11.61
CA SER A 257 7.48 7.94 -12.52
C SER A 257 6.34 8.45 -13.41
N ASN A 258 6.53 9.58 -14.04
CA ASN A 258 5.65 10.01 -15.13
C ASN A 258 6.07 9.37 -16.44
N ASN A 259 5.11 9.17 -17.34
CA ASN A 259 5.38 8.63 -18.66
C ASN A 259 6.29 9.57 -19.46
N THR A 260 7.36 9.03 -20.03
CA THR A 260 8.35 9.82 -20.82
C THR A 260 7.84 10.24 -22.19
N LYS A 261 6.83 9.56 -22.73
CA LYS A 261 6.29 9.76 -24.09
C LYS A 261 4.86 10.29 -24.11
N GLY A 262 4.33 10.82 -22.99
CA GLY A 262 2.94 11.25 -22.92
C GLY A 262 2.53 11.74 -21.55
N ILE A 263 1.24 11.99 -21.41
CA ILE A 263 0.61 12.29 -20.12
C ILE A 263 0.30 10.94 -19.44
N GLY A 264 0.52 10.84 -18.13
CA GLY A 264 0.16 9.68 -17.34
C GLY A 264 1.24 9.26 -16.35
N ALA A 265 0.88 8.34 -15.49
CA ALA A 265 1.74 7.76 -14.48
C ALA A 265 2.20 6.35 -14.88
N LYS A 266 3.36 5.97 -14.36
CA LYS A 266 3.92 4.62 -14.46
C LYS A 266 4.40 4.17 -13.11
N ILE A 267 3.94 3.00 -12.68
CA ILE A 267 4.44 2.31 -11.49
C ILE A 267 5.15 1.05 -11.95
N ASN A 268 6.41 0.89 -11.53
CA ASN A 268 7.24 -0.27 -11.79
C ASN A 268 7.51 -1.03 -10.50
N ILE A 269 7.30 -2.33 -10.53
CA ILE A 269 7.57 -3.25 -9.44
C ILE A 269 8.61 -4.26 -9.93
N ASN A 270 9.63 -4.51 -9.11
CA ASN A 270 10.64 -5.51 -9.38
C ASN A 270 10.60 -6.57 -8.29
N PHE A 271 10.37 -7.82 -8.66
CA PHE A 271 10.49 -8.97 -7.77
C PHE A 271 11.76 -9.76 -8.10
N PRO A 272 12.43 -10.33 -7.09
CA PRO A 272 13.46 -11.32 -7.35
C PRO A 272 12.86 -12.54 -8.08
N GLU A 273 13.46 -12.95 -9.20
CA GLU A 273 13.02 -14.16 -9.87
C GLU A 273 13.39 -15.40 -9.05
N TYR A 274 12.43 -16.31 -8.87
CA TYR A 274 12.69 -17.57 -8.22
C TYR A 274 13.36 -18.54 -9.20
N SER A 275 14.69 -18.68 -9.07
CA SER A 275 15.48 -19.70 -9.78
C SER A 275 15.67 -20.90 -8.86
N VAL A 276 15.37 -22.09 -9.34
CA VAL A 276 15.64 -23.38 -8.68
C VAL A 276 17.13 -23.70 -8.77
#